data_2d746bc4ac93a9388582ac8234f2d77c
#
_entry.id   2d746bc4ac93a9388582ac8234f2d77c
#
_cell.length_a   1.000
_cell.length_b   1.000
_cell.length_c   1.000
_cell.angle_alpha   90.00
_cell.angle_beta   90.00
_cell.angle_gamma   90.00
#
_symmetry.space_group_name_H-M   'P 1'
#
loop_
_entity.id
_entity.type
_entity.pdbx_description
1 polymer ?
#
loop_
_entity_poly.entity_id
_entity_poly.type
_entity_poly.pdbx_seq_one_letter_code
_entity_poly.pdbx_strand_id
1 'polypeptide(L)'
;MAQKKTVYGNESISALKGAERVRKRPGVIFGSDGLEGCEHSVFEIMSNAIDEAREGHGRVITVTRYNDRSIQVEDMGRGCPVDYNPKEKRFNWELVYCELYAGGKYNNLDGDNYEYSLGLNGLGACATQYSSRYMDVTVWRDGNKYSLHFERGEPVGKKGDELRIEPTDRGRKTGTRTRWLPDLDVFTDIDIPADYYVETRASRSASKTKSSPATLRRRTSSTKTASSTMSPRSRVKTP
;
A
#
# COMPACT_ATOMS: atom_id res chain seq x y z
N MET A 1 35.62 -26.48 8.96
CA MET A 1 34.52 -26.48 7.97
C MET A 1 35.02 -25.85 6.68
N ALA A 2 35.05 -26.60 5.57
CA ALA A 2 35.61 -26.13 4.31
C ALA A 2 34.62 -25.11 3.68
N GLN A 3 35.08 -23.88 3.45
CA GLN A 3 34.33 -22.90 2.66
C GLN A 3 34.19 -23.45 1.22
N LYS A 4 32.95 -23.72 0.81
CA LYS A 4 32.63 -23.98 -0.59
C LYS A 4 32.99 -22.71 -1.39
N LYS A 5 34.09 -22.73 -2.13
CA LYS A 5 34.37 -21.73 -3.14
C LYS A 5 33.25 -21.78 -4.19
N THR A 6 32.38 -20.78 -4.18
CA THR A 6 31.42 -20.57 -5.27
C THR A 6 32.23 -20.20 -6.51
N VAL A 7 32.23 -21.10 -7.48
CA VAL A 7 32.85 -20.85 -8.80
C VAL A 7 31.95 -19.81 -9.49
N TYR A 8 32.51 -18.64 -9.79
CA TYR A 8 31.83 -17.62 -10.58
C TYR A 8 31.81 -18.06 -12.05
N GLY A 9 30.69 -18.60 -12.48
CA GLY A 9 30.48 -19.11 -13.83
C GLY A 9 29.13 -18.66 -14.39
N ASN A 10 28.81 -19.06 -15.62
CA ASN A 10 27.57 -18.67 -16.31
C ASN A 10 26.29 -18.98 -15.50
N GLU A 11 26.31 -20.06 -14.71
CA GLU A 11 25.17 -20.47 -13.87
C GLU A 11 25.01 -19.62 -12.60
N SER A 12 26.00 -18.77 -12.26
CA SER A 12 25.95 -17.90 -11.09
C SER A 12 25.12 -16.64 -11.33
N ILE A 13 24.73 -16.36 -12.59
CA ILE A 13 23.95 -15.19 -12.97
C ILE A 13 22.47 -15.57 -12.98
N SER A 14 21.67 -14.95 -12.10
CA SER A 14 20.23 -15.12 -12.04
C SER A 14 19.51 -13.78 -12.04
N ALA A 15 18.37 -13.71 -12.72
CA ALA A 15 17.52 -12.53 -12.71
C ALA A 15 16.53 -12.57 -11.55
N LEU A 16 16.46 -11.50 -10.76
CA LEU A 16 15.39 -11.31 -9.78
C LEU A 16 14.05 -11.10 -10.49
N LYS A 17 12.98 -11.72 -9.98
CA LYS A 17 11.63 -11.64 -10.56
C LYS A 17 10.62 -11.19 -9.51
N GLY A 18 9.54 -10.54 -9.96
CA GLY A 18 8.43 -10.14 -9.11
C GLY A 18 8.90 -9.38 -7.86
N ALA A 19 8.38 -9.76 -6.71
CA ALA A 19 8.68 -9.15 -5.42
C ALA A 19 10.16 -9.21 -5.02
N GLU A 20 10.92 -10.22 -5.47
CA GLU A 20 12.33 -10.33 -5.12
C GLU A 20 13.16 -9.11 -5.57
N ARG A 21 12.76 -8.44 -6.65
CA ARG A 21 13.42 -7.23 -7.15
C ARG A 21 13.46 -6.12 -6.10
N VAL A 22 12.39 -5.98 -5.34
CA VAL A 22 12.26 -5.00 -4.27
C VAL A 22 12.80 -5.55 -2.95
N ARG A 23 12.36 -6.76 -2.57
CA ARG A 23 12.70 -7.37 -1.27
C ARG A 23 14.20 -7.56 -1.06
N LYS A 24 14.94 -7.93 -2.10
CA LYS A 24 16.41 -8.12 -2.02
C LYS A 24 17.19 -6.83 -2.27
N ARG A 25 16.57 -5.79 -2.80
CA ARG A 25 17.25 -4.53 -3.16
C ARG A 25 16.35 -3.31 -2.88
N PRO A 26 15.82 -3.14 -1.64
CA PRO A 26 14.91 -2.03 -1.32
C PRO A 26 15.57 -0.66 -1.56
N GLY A 27 16.86 -0.52 -1.28
CA GLY A 27 17.60 0.71 -1.48
C GLY A 27 17.62 1.21 -2.94
N VAL A 28 17.47 0.31 -3.92
CA VAL A 28 17.38 0.72 -5.34
C VAL A 28 16.05 1.43 -5.65
N ILE A 29 14.99 1.02 -4.96
CA ILE A 29 13.63 1.56 -5.20
C ILE A 29 13.33 2.72 -4.24
N PHE A 30 13.64 2.56 -2.95
CA PHE A 30 13.29 3.52 -1.90
C PHE A 30 14.47 4.42 -1.47
N GLY A 31 15.64 4.25 -2.06
CA GLY A 31 16.86 5.01 -1.71
C GLY A 31 17.59 4.49 -0.47
N SER A 32 16.92 3.71 0.39
CA SER A 32 17.49 3.14 1.62
C SER A 32 16.78 1.82 1.97
N ASP A 33 17.44 0.96 2.73
CA ASP A 33 16.85 -0.21 3.39
C ASP A 33 16.58 0.04 4.89
N GLY A 34 16.84 1.26 5.37
CA GLY A 34 16.55 1.70 6.72
C GLY A 34 15.18 2.37 6.86
N LEU A 35 15.04 3.13 7.95
CA LEU A 35 13.83 3.88 8.28
C LEU A 35 13.40 4.81 7.13
N GLU A 36 14.34 5.53 6.52
CA GLU A 36 14.07 6.46 5.41
C GLU A 36 13.43 5.75 4.20
N GLY A 37 13.88 4.52 3.88
CA GLY A 37 13.26 3.71 2.83
C GLY A 37 11.84 3.27 3.20
N CYS A 38 11.62 2.93 4.47
CA CYS A 38 10.29 2.63 4.99
C CYS A 38 9.36 3.85 4.91
N GLU A 39 9.84 5.03 5.29
CA GLU A 39 9.13 6.31 5.15
C GLU A 39 8.77 6.62 3.70
N HIS A 40 9.69 6.32 2.77
CA HIS A 40 9.42 6.49 1.34
C HIS A 40 8.25 5.60 0.88
N SER A 41 8.12 4.39 1.39
CA SER A 41 6.97 3.53 1.08
C SER A 41 5.62 4.17 1.48
N VAL A 42 5.59 4.89 2.62
CA VAL A 42 4.40 5.65 3.04
C VAL A 42 4.13 6.82 2.10
N PHE A 43 5.20 7.51 1.72
CA PHE A 43 5.12 8.61 0.78
C PHE A 43 4.46 8.19 -0.55
N GLU A 44 4.80 7.03 -1.08
CA GLU A 44 4.26 6.52 -2.33
C GLU A 44 2.74 6.31 -2.27
N ILE A 45 2.23 5.69 -1.22
CA ILE A 45 0.79 5.49 -1.06
C ILE A 45 0.06 6.81 -0.79
N MET A 46 0.64 7.70 0.03
CA MET A 46 0.07 9.03 0.29
C MET A 46 0.02 9.89 -0.97
N SER A 47 1.03 9.80 -1.84
CA SER A 47 1.11 10.54 -3.09
C SER A 47 -0.05 10.23 -4.02
N ASN A 48 -0.44 8.95 -4.12
CA ASN A 48 -1.60 8.56 -4.92
C ASN A 48 -2.90 9.21 -4.40
N ALA A 49 -3.11 9.22 -3.08
CA ALA A 49 -4.27 9.86 -2.47
C ALA A 49 -4.26 11.39 -2.63
N ILE A 50 -3.08 12.01 -2.58
CA ILE A 50 -2.90 13.46 -2.78
C ILE A 50 -3.17 13.82 -4.24
N ASP A 51 -2.73 13.02 -5.20
CA ASP A 51 -2.99 13.26 -6.62
C ASP A 51 -4.50 13.24 -6.92
N GLU A 52 -5.25 12.27 -6.37
CA GLU A 52 -6.71 12.24 -6.49
C GLU A 52 -7.36 13.52 -5.93
N ALA A 53 -6.89 14.00 -4.77
CA ALA A 53 -7.40 15.22 -4.17
C ALA A 53 -7.04 16.48 -4.98
N ARG A 54 -5.86 16.51 -5.63
CA ARG A 54 -5.41 17.62 -6.51
C ARG A 54 -6.21 17.68 -7.80
N GLU A 55 -6.61 16.54 -8.34
CA GLU A 55 -7.50 16.45 -9.48
C GLU A 55 -8.97 16.79 -9.12
N GLY A 56 -9.25 17.14 -7.86
CA GLY A 56 -10.58 17.53 -7.39
C GLY A 56 -11.44 16.37 -6.89
N HIS A 57 -10.90 15.17 -6.85
CA HIS A 57 -11.59 13.96 -6.40
C HIS A 57 -11.28 13.66 -4.93
N GLY A 58 -12.27 13.98 -4.06
CA GLY A 58 -12.11 13.84 -2.62
C GLY A 58 -11.28 14.98 -2.00
N ARG A 59 -11.55 15.30 -0.72
CA ARG A 59 -10.87 16.38 0.01
C ARG A 59 -10.30 15.92 1.34
N VAL A 60 -10.55 14.67 1.71
CA VAL A 60 -10.14 14.13 3.00
C VAL A 60 -9.29 12.90 2.75
N ILE A 61 -8.06 12.96 3.24
CA ILE A 61 -7.14 11.82 3.30
C ILE A 61 -6.92 11.50 4.77
N THR A 62 -7.16 10.26 5.15
CA THR A 62 -6.97 9.79 6.51
C THR A 62 -5.77 8.86 6.57
N VAL A 63 -4.78 9.22 7.38
CA VAL A 63 -3.64 8.35 7.67
C VAL A 63 -3.78 7.83 9.09
N THR A 64 -3.70 6.53 9.27
CA THR A 64 -3.78 5.86 10.56
C THR A 64 -2.52 5.02 10.78
N ARG A 65 -1.80 5.28 11.86
CA ARG A 65 -0.74 4.41 12.35
C ARG A 65 -1.31 3.54 13.46
N TYR A 66 -1.15 2.25 13.35
CA TYR A 66 -1.59 1.27 14.33
C TYR A 66 -0.46 0.91 15.31
N ASN A 67 -0.80 0.35 16.47
CA ASN A 67 0.17 -0.06 17.46
C ASN A 67 1.06 -1.23 17.00
N ASP A 68 0.58 -2.04 16.06
CA ASP A 68 1.33 -3.11 15.41
C ASP A 68 2.29 -2.59 14.33
N ARG A 69 2.47 -1.25 14.23
CA ARG A 69 3.25 -0.54 13.22
C ARG A 69 2.67 -0.60 11.81
N SER A 70 1.52 -1.23 11.61
CA SER A 70 0.85 -1.13 10.32
C SER A 70 0.33 0.29 10.10
N ILE A 71 0.25 0.66 8.83
CA ILE A 71 -0.13 2.00 8.38
C ILE A 71 -1.32 1.84 7.46
N GLN A 72 -2.27 2.76 7.54
CA GLN A 72 -3.40 2.83 6.64
C GLN A 72 -3.53 4.22 6.05
N VAL A 73 -3.70 4.30 4.75
CA VAL A 73 -4.09 5.50 4.04
C VAL A 73 -5.46 5.25 3.42
N GLU A 74 -6.40 6.16 3.66
CA GLU A 74 -7.74 6.13 3.07
C GLU A 74 -8.04 7.49 2.44
N ASP A 75 -8.45 7.50 1.19
CA ASP A 75 -8.94 8.65 0.45
C ASP A 75 -10.41 8.50 0.10
N MET A 76 -11.00 9.59 -0.38
CA MET A 76 -12.37 9.67 -0.88
C MET A 76 -12.37 10.05 -2.38
N GLY A 77 -11.35 9.61 -3.11
CA GLY A 77 -11.20 9.83 -4.55
C GLY A 77 -12.15 8.96 -5.38
N ARG A 78 -11.80 8.76 -6.64
CA ARG A 78 -12.59 7.94 -7.59
C ARG A 78 -12.54 6.44 -7.29
N GLY A 79 -11.59 6.00 -6.50
CA GLY A 79 -11.24 4.60 -6.29
C GLY A 79 -10.30 4.08 -7.38
N CYS A 80 -9.22 3.40 -6.97
CA CYS A 80 -8.26 2.80 -7.88
C CYS A 80 -8.96 1.81 -8.83
N PRO A 81 -8.76 1.88 -10.16
CA PRO A 81 -9.26 0.85 -11.06
C PRO A 81 -8.60 -0.49 -10.72
N VAL A 82 -9.40 -1.50 -10.44
CA VAL A 82 -8.92 -2.86 -10.11
C VAL A 82 -9.53 -3.93 -10.99
N ASP A 83 -10.52 -3.56 -11.79
CA ASP A 83 -11.32 -4.44 -12.66
C ASP A 83 -10.52 -5.00 -13.83
N TYR A 84 -11.18 -5.90 -14.59
CA TYR A 84 -10.60 -6.47 -15.79
C TYR A 84 -10.34 -5.41 -16.87
N ASN A 85 -9.13 -5.42 -17.41
CA ASN A 85 -8.70 -4.54 -18.48
C ASN A 85 -8.70 -5.31 -19.82
N PRO A 86 -9.65 -5.02 -20.73
CA PRO A 86 -9.74 -5.75 -22.00
C PRO A 86 -8.52 -5.53 -22.91
N LYS A 87 -7.86 -4.37 -22.80
CA LYS A 87 -6.68 -4.02 -23.59
C LYS A 87 -5.47 -4.85 -23.16
N GLU A 88 -5.26 -4.96 -21.86
CA GLU A 88 -4.15 -5.71 -21.27
C GLU A 88 -4.46 -7.20 -21.09
N LYS A 89 -5.74 -7.61 -21.26
CA LYS A 89 -6.26 -8.98 -21.09
C LYS A 89 -6.01 -9.57 -19.71
N ARG A 90 -6.00 -8.71 -18.68
CA ARG A 90 -5.82 -9.07 -17.27
C ARG A 90 -6.46 -8.02 -16.36
N PHE A 91 -6.49 -8.25 -15.08
CA PHE A 91 -7.04 -7.31 -14.13
C PHE A 91 -6.10 -6.12 -13.90
N ASN A 92 -6.67 -4.93 -13.72
CA ASN A 92 -5.89 -3.73 -13.41
C ASN A 92 -5.16 -3.84 -12.07
N TRP A 93 -5.71 -4.59 -11.09
CA TRP A 93 -5.01 -4.79 -9.81
C TRP A 93 -3.66 -5.50 -9.98
N GLU A 94 -3.54 -6.42 -10.93
CA GLU A 94 -2.28 -7.08 -11.26
C GLU A 94 -1.24 -6.07 -11.77
N LEU A 95 -1.70 -5.13 -12.61
CA LEU A 95 -0.86 -4.06 -13.12
C LEU A 95 -0.41 -3.11 -12.02
N VAL A 96 -1.35 -2.67 -11.17
CA VAL A 96 -1.09 -1.65 -10.16
C VAL A 96 -0.25 -2.18 -9.00
N TYR A 97 -0.52 -3.41 -8.55
CA TYR A 97 0.09 -3.96 -7.33
C TYR A 97 1.12 -5.05 -7.55
N CYS A 98 1.18 -5.67 -8.74
CA CYS A 98 2.08 -6.78 -9.01
C CYS A 98 3.05 -6.54 -10.17
N GLU A 99 3.02 -5.36 -10.80
CA GLU A 99 3.94 -5.03 -11.88
C GLU A 99 4.61 -3.68 -11.68
N LEU A 100 5.95 -3.69 -11.65
CA LEU A 100 6.73 -2.47 -11.59
C LEU A 100 6.66 -1.77 -12.96
N TYR A 101 6.60 -0.44 -12.95
CA TYR A 101 6.50 0.39 -14.15
C TYR A 101 5.16 0.24 -14.91
N ALA A 102 4.12 -0.29 -14.27
CA ALA A 102 2.77 -0.27 -14.80
C ALA A 102 1.94 0.85 -14.15
N GLY A 103 1.18 1.58 -14.95
CA GLY A 103 0.30 2.64 -14.43
C GLY A 103 -0.42 3.40 -15.53
N GLY A 104 -1.61 3.89 -15.23
CA GLY A 104 -2.44 4.65 -16.19
C GLY A 104 -1.89 6.04 -16.54
N LYS A 105 -0.90 6.55 -15.81
CA LYS A 105 -0.35 7.89 -15.99
C LYS A 105 0.69 7.99 -17.12
N TYR A 106 1.17 6.86 -17.67
CA TYR A 106 2.14 6.85 -18.78
C TYR A 106 1.55 7.15 -20.14
N ASN A 107 0.23 7.04 -20.32
CA ASN A 107 -0.42 7.21 -21.62
C ASN A 107 -0.76 8.68 -21.95
N ASN A 108 -0.47 9.62 -21.09
CA ASN A 108 -0.68 11.05 -21.34
C ASN A 108 0.52 11.65 -22.04
N LEU A 109 0.75 11.24 -23.30
CA LEU A 109 1.68 11.91 -24.21
C LEU A 109 1.16 13.30 -24.67
N ASP A 110 -0.08 13.64 -24.31
CA ASP A 110 -0.67 14.96 -24.52
C ASP A 110 -0.39 15.82 -23.27
N GLY A 111 0.63 16.60 -23.40
CA GLY A 111 1.40 17.53 -22.55
C GLY A 111 0.81 18.25 -21.35
N ASP A 112 -0.47 18.19 -21.02
CA ASP A 112 -1.06 19.14 -20.05
C ASP A 112 -1.20 18.63 -18.59
N ASN A 113 -1.07 17.33 -18.33
CA ASN A 113 -1.25 16.78 -16.97
C ASN A 113 0.01 16.22 -16.31
N TYR A 114 1.14 16.23 -17.00
CA TYR A 114 2.38 15.60 -16.53
C TYR A 114 3.12 16.40 -15.47
N GLU A 115 2.94 17.71 -15.44
CA GLU A 115 3.73 18.65 -14.64
C GLU A 115 3.37 18.62 -13.13
N TYR A 116 2.27 17.97 -12.72
CA TYR A 116 1.74 18.09 -11.37
C TYR A 116 1.49 16.78 -10.62
N SER A 117 1.71 15.61 -11.22
CA SER A 117 1.52 14.34 -10.53
C SER A 117 2.71 14.01 -9.63
N LEU A 118 2.45 13.56 -8.38
CA LEU A 118 3.48 13.13 -7.43
C LEU A 118 3.87 11.66 -7.63
N GLY A 119 2.96 10.83 -8.16
CA GLY A 119 3.16 9.42 -8.46
C GLY A 119 3.61 9.18 -9.90
N LEU A 120 4.80 9.66 -10.29
CA LEU A 120 5.25 9.68 -11.69
C LEU A 120 5.71 8.33 -12.24
N ASN A 121 6.14 7.39 -11.40
CA ASN A 121 6.93 6.25 -11.85
C ASN A 121 6.15 4.93 -12.01
N GLY A 122 4.86 4.88 -11.62
CA GLY A 122 4.08 3.63 -11.63
C GLY A 122 4.72 2.50 -10.80
N LEU A 123 5.52 2.87 -9.81
CA LEU A 123 6.26 1.95 -8.96
C LEU A 123 5.65 1.85 -7.58
N GLY A 124 5.11 2.96 -7.05
CA GLY A 124 4.86 3.17 -5.65
C GLY A 124 3.97 2.13 -4.99
N ALA A 125 2.79 1.87 -5.55
CA ALA A 125 1.86 0.88 -4.98
C ALA A 125 2.41 -0.54 -5.03
N CYS A 126 3.00 -0.94 -6.16
CA CYS A 126 3.63 -2.24 -6.35
C CYS A 126 4.85 -2.42 -5.45
N ALA A 127 5.75 -1.45 -5.40
CA ALA A 127 6.96 -1.53 -4.58
C ALA A 127 6.61 -1.58 -3.08
N THR A 128 5.63 -0.79 -2.62
CA THR A 128 5.17 -0.82 -1.23
C THR A 128 4.53 -2.16 -0.91
N GLN A 129 3.72 -2.72 -1.82
CA GLN A 129 3.14 -4.05 -1.67
C GLN A 129 4.23 -5.12 -1.56
N TYR A 130 5.23 -5.09 -2.43
CA TYR A 130 6.35 -6.05 -2.44
C TYR A 130 7.23 -5.96 -1.19
N SER A 131 7.37 -4.78 -0.59
CA SER A 131 8.17 -4.56 0.62
C SER A 131 7.39 -4.78 1.92
N SER A 132 6.13 -5.17 1.83
CA SER A 132 5.25 -5.37 2.98
C SER A 132 5.22 -6.84 3.42
N ARG A 133 5.02 -7.04 4.71
CA ARG A 133 4.68 -8.35 5.28
C ARG A 133 3.26 -8.76 4.87
N TYR A 134 2.34 -7.80 4.89
CA TYR A 134 1.02 -7.92 4.29
C TYR A 134 0.54 -6.57 3.78
N MET A 135 -0.38 -6.59 2.81
CA MET A 135 -1.12 -5.42 2.37
C MET A 135 -2.57 -5.79 2.10
N ASP A 136 -3.49 -5.01 2.68
CA ASP A 136 -4.91 -5.05 2.42
C ASP A 136 -5.30 -3.83 1.57
N VAL A 137 -5.94 -4.07 0.45
CA VAL A 137 -6.49 -3.01 -0.40
C VAL A 137 -8.00 -3.13 -0.44
N THR A 138 -8.69 -2.02 -0.17
CA THR A 138 -10.13 -1.91 -0.33
C THR A 138 -10.43 -0.75 -1.24
N VAL A 139 -11.19 -0.99 -2.28
CA VAL A 139 -11.61 0.04 -3.24
C VAL A 139 -13.13 0.10 -3.26
N TRP A 140 -13.67 1.31 -3.23
CA TRP A 140 -15.11 1.57 -3.46
C TRP A 140 -15.24 2.31 -4.78
N ARG A 141 -15.89 1.65 -5.73
CA ARG A 141 -16.05 2.18 -7.07
C ARG A 141 -17.28 1.55 -7.74
N ASP A 142 -18.01 2.32 -8.52
CA ASP A 142 -19.13 1.86 -9.35
C ASP A 142 -20.18 1.02 -8.58
N GLY A 143 -20.46 1.41 -7.32
CA GLY A 143 -21.43 0.71 -6.46
C GLY A 143 -20.92 -0.60 -5.85
N ASN A 144 -19.66 -0.93 -6.05
CA ASN A 144 -19.03 -2.13 -5.51
C ASN A 144 -17.92 -1.80 -4.50
N LYS A 145 -17.67 -2.77 -3.65
CA LYS A 145 -16.48 -2.83 -2.78
C LYS A 145 -15.60 -3.96 -3.27
N TYR A 146 -14.41 -3.63 -3.66
CA TYR A 146 -13.36 -4.55 -4.08
C TYR A 146 -12.38 -4.74 -2.92
N SER A 147 -11.95 -5.97 -2.68
CA SER A 147 -10.97 -6.27 -1.63
C SER A 147 -9.90 -7.21 -2.15
N LEU A 148 -8.64 -6.89 -1.83
CA LEU A 148 -7.45 -7.66 -2.15
C LEU A 148 -6.62 -7.82 -0.89
N HIS A 149 -5.98 -8.97 -0.75
CA HIS A 149 -5.01 -9.24 0.29
C HIS A 149 -3.72 -9.78 -0.32
N PHE A 150 -2.60 -9.28 0.16
CA PHE A 150 -1.26 -9.69 -0.27
C PHE A 150 -0.42 -10.06 0.96
N GLU A 151 0.40 -11.08 0.81
CA GLU A 151 1.42 -11.45 1.79
C GLU A 151 2.79 -11.55 1.12
N ARG A 152 3.76 -10.81 1.65
CA ARG A 152 5.17 -10.82 1.19
C ARG A 152 5.35 -10.67 -0.32
N GLY A 153 4.51 -9.89 -0.94
CA GLY A 153 4.58 -9.59 -2.37
C GLY A 153 3.71 -10.47 -3.26
N GLU A 154 3.03 -11.45 -2.69
CA GLU A 154 2.17 -12.36 -3.44
C GLU A 154 0.69 -12.15 -3.10
N PRO A 155 -0.23 -12.19 -4.09
CA PRO A 155 -1.66 -12.12 -3.83
C PRO A 155 -2.13 -13.41 -3.13
N VAL A 156 -3.02 -13.24 -2.14
CA VAL A 156 -3.58 -14.36 -1.38
C VAL A 156 -4.97 -14.70 -1.89
N GLY A 157 -5.17 -15.95 -2.26
CA GLY A 157 -6.44 -16.44 -2.80
C GLY A 157 -6.22 -17.64 -3.72
N LYS A 158 -7.30 -18.20 -4.25
CA LYS A 158 -7.21 -19.13 -5.38
C LYS A 158 -6.96 -18.32 -6.64
N LYS A 159 -6.17 -18.87 -7.55
CA LYS A 159 -5.90 -18.22 -8.83
C LYS A 159 -7.22 -17.92 -9.56
N GLY A 160 -7.46 -16.60 -9.78
CA GLY A 160 -8.68 -16.08 -10.39
C GLY A 160 -9.74 -15.60 -9.38
N ASP A 161 -9.57 -15.86 -8.07
CA ASP A 161 -10.48 -15.45 -7.00
C ASP A 161 -9.78 -14.51 -5.98
N GLU A 162 -8.65 -13.93 -6.35
CA GLU A 162 -7.87 -13.03 -5.48
C GLU A 162 -8.62 -11.71 -5.24
N LEU A 163 -9.36 -11.23 -6.25
CA LEU A 163 -10.18 -10.03 -6.17
C LEU A 163 -11.59 -10.38 -5.69
N ARG A 164 -11.89 -10.05 -4.44
CA ARG A 164 -13.23 -10.18 -3.90
C ARG A 164 -14.08 -8.95 -4.22
N ILE A 165 -15.26 -9.18 -4.79
CA ILE A 165 -16.20 -8.13 -5.18
C ILE A 165 -17.49 -8.29 -4.39
N GLU A 166 -17.93 -7.23 -3.71
CA GLU A 166 -19.15 -7.19 -2.92
C GLU A 166 -19.94 -5.93 -3.30
N PRO A 167 -21.26 -6.01 -3.52
CA PRO A 167 -22.09 -4.82 -3.64
C PRO A 167 -21.95 -3.95 -2.38
N THR A 168 -22.00 -2.64 -2.51
CA THR A 168 -22.01 -1.75 -1.37
C THR A 168 -23.31 -0.97 -1.28
N ASP A 169 -24.00 -1.07 -0.14
CA ASP A 169 -25.20 -0.31 0.20
C ASP A 169 -24.88 1.13 0.64
N ARG A 170 -23.60 1.48 0.78
CA ARG A 170 -23.17 2.77 1.29
C ARG A 170 -23.27 3.89 0.23
N GLY A 171 -24.30 3.86 -0.57
CA GLY A 171 -24.60 4.90 -1.54
C GLY A 171 -23.48 5.13 -2.55
N ARG A 172 -23.10 6.39 -2.75
CA ARG A 172 -22.06 6.79 -3.71
C ARG A 172 -20.64 6.88 -3.06
N LYS A 173 -20.33 6.04 -2.07
CA LYS A 173 -18.99 6.05 -1.51
C LYS A 173 -17.99 5.56 -2.57
N THR A 174 -17.02 6.42 -2.89
CA THR A 174 -15.85 6.09 -3.71
C THR A 174 -14.58 6.33 -2.90
N GLY A 175 -13.48 5.75 -3.33
CA GLY A 175 -12.17 5.95 -2.72
C GLY A 175 -11.35 4.68 -2.61
N THR A 176 -10.13 4.83 -2.15
CA THR A 176 -9.21 3.71 -1.92
C THR A 176 -8.74 3.74 -0.47
N ARG A 177 -8.66 2.55 0.14
CA ARG A 177 -8.02 2.32 1.43
C ARG A 177 -6.96 1.26 1.27
N THR A 178 -5.74 1.61 1.60
CA THR A 178 -4.61 0.70 1.64
C THR A 178 -4.09 0.62 3.07
N ARG A 179 -4.04 -0.59 3.63
CA ARG A 179 -3.40 -0.88 4.92
C ARG A 179 -2.28 -1.87 4.71
N TRP A 180 -1.10 -1.59 5.24
CA TRP A 180 0.04 -2.49 5.11
C TRP A 180 0.91 -2.48 6.38
N LEU A 181 1.65 -3.54 6.56
CA LEU A 181 2.71 -3.64 7.54
C LEU A 181 4.04 -3.75 6.79
N PRO A 182 4.94 -2.77 6.86
CA PRO A 182 6.28 -2.90 6.30
C PRO A 182 6.99 -4.13 6.88
N ASP A 183 7.80 -4.82 6.07
CA ASP A 183 8.44 -6.07 6.47
C ASP A 183 9.86 -5.84 6.96
N LEU A 184 10.17 -6.34 8.17
CA LEU A 184 11.52 -6.33 8.73
C LEU A 184 12.51 -7.24 7.98
N ASP A 185 12.03 -8.14 7.13
CA ASP A 185 12.89 -8.87 6.19
C ASP A 185 13.34 -8.01 5.00
N VAL A 186 12.81 -6.78 4.88
CA VAL A 186 13.10 -5.83 3.80
C VAL A 186 13.74 -4.57 4.35
N PHE A 187 13.15 -3.98 5.40
CA PHE A 187 13.63 -2.78 6.04
C PHE A 187 14.26 -3.12 7.39
N THR A 188 15.38 -2.51 7.69
CA THR A 188 16.08 -2.70 8.99
C THR A 188 15.36 -2.00 10.14
N ASP A 189 14.54 -0.99 9.84
CA ASP A 189 13.68 -0.29 10.80
C ASP A 189 12.33 0.09 10.14
N ILE A 190 11.24 -0.12 10.87
CA ILE A 190 9.87 0.18 10.44
C ILE A 190 9.11 1.05 11.44
N ASP A 191 9.80 1.58 12.46
CA ASP A 191 9.16 2.36 13.53
C ASP A 191 9.12 3.85 13.17
N ILE A 192 8.39 4.17 12.12
CA ILE A 192 8.25 5.53 11.61
C ILE A 192 7.68 6.44 12.70
N PRO A 193 8.39 7.54 13.06
CA PRO A 193 7.95 8.47 14.09
C PRO A 193 6.66 9.18 13.70
N ALA A 194 5.85 9.52 14.70
CA ALA A 194 4.55 10.16 14.47
C ALA A 194 4.68 11.52 13.75
N ASP A 195 5.79 12.20 13.96
CA ASP A 195 6.04 13.54 13.42
C ASP A 195 6.27 13.52 11.90
N TYR A 196 6.81 12.42 11.36
CA TYR A 196 6.94 12.22 9.92
C TYR A 196 5.62 12.49 9.16
N TYR A 197 4.51 11.99 9.69
CA TYR A 197 3.18 12.18 9.06
C TYR A 197 2.69 13.64 9.12
N VAL A 198 3.19 14.43 10.05
CA VAL A 198 2.85 15.85 10.20
C VAL A 198 3.68 16.71 9.26
N GLU A 199 4.97 16.45 9.16
CA GLU A 199 5.90 17.20 8.30
C GLU A 199 5.63 16.97 6.82
N THR A 200 5.34 15.75 6.42
CA THR A 200 4.92 15.41 5.05
C THR A 200 3.66 16.18 4.64
N ARG A 201 2.78 16.53 5.59
CA ARG A 201 1.64 17.40 5.37
C ARG A 201 2.04 18.86 5.12
N ALA A 202 2.95 19.40 5.93
CA ALA A 202 3.32 20.82 5.89
C ALA A 202 4.08 21.19 4.62
N SER A 203 5.04 20.38 4.20
CA SER A 203 5.86 20.61 3.00
C SER A 203 5.04 20.62 1.70
N ARG A 204 3.88 19.98 1.67
CA ARG A 204 3.02 19.84 0.49
C ARG A 204 1.86 20.83 0.41
N SER A 205 1.40 21.35 1.55
CA SER A 205 0.43 22.45 1.54
C SER A 205 1.06 23.78 1.10
N ALA A 206 2.38 23.88 1.16
CA ALA A 206 3.14 25.07 0.73
C ALA A 206 3.36 25.17 -0.79
N SER A 207 3.14 24.10 -1.55
CA SER A 207 3.17 24.13 -3.02
C SER A 207 1.91 24.85 -3.52
N LYS A 208 2.09 26.09 -3.94
CA LYS A 208 1.04 27.02 -4.40
C LYS A 208 0.28 26.46 -5.60
N THR A 209 -0.90 25.93 -5.37
CA THR A 209 -1.93 25.78 -6.43
C THR A 209 -3.29 26.18 -5.88
N LYS A 210 -4.10 26.79 -6.74
CA LYS A 210 -5.42 27.41 -6.44
C LYS A 210 -6.54 26.45 -6.06
N SER A 211 -6.24 25.23 -5.60
CA SER A 211 -7.20 24.28 -5.07
C SER A 211 -7.13 24.25 -3.55
N SER A 212 -8.29 24.20 -2.91
CA SER A 212 -8.38 24.10 -1.44
C SER A 212 -7.55 22.92 -0.93
N PRO A 213 -6.75 23.09 0.13
CA PRO A 213 -5.87 22.04 0.63
C PRO A 213 -6.67 20.82 1.10
N ALA A 214 -6.23 19.63 0.71
CA ALA A 214 -6.78 18.38 1.22
C ALA A 214 -6.62 18.32 2.75
N THR A 215 -7.67 17.88 3.44
CA THR A 215 -7.64 17.75 4.91
C THR A 215 -7.11 16.39 5.28
N LEU A 216 -5.92 16.33 5.89
CA LEU A 216 -5.35 15.12 6.45
C LEU A 216 -5.87 14.92 7.88
N ARG A 217 -6.51 13.77 8.16
CA ARG A 217 -6.95 13.38 9.50
C ARG A 217 -6.01 12.32 10.09
N ARG A 218 -5.51 12.58 11.28
CA ARG A 218 -4.71 11.62 12.06
C ARG A 218 -5.63 10.78 12.93
N ARG A 219 -5.40 9.45 12.94
CA ARG A 219 -5.99 8.54 13.91
C ARG A 219 -4.92 7.62 14.47
N THR A 220 -4.85 7.51 15.79
CA THR A 220 -4.13 6.44 16.46
C THR A 220 -5.17 5.52 17.06
N SER A 221 -5.13 4.23 16.75
CA SER A 221 -6.05 3.25 17.37
C SER A 221 -5.26 2.31 18.26
N SER A 222 -5.62 2.28 19.57
CA SER A 222 -5.19 1.23 20.46
C SER A 222 -6.24 0.11 20.42
N THR A 223 -5.91 -1.04 19.88
CA THR A 223 -6.71 -2.25 20.07
C THR A 223 -6.45 -2.73 21.50
N LYS A 224 -7.43 -2.53 22.39
CA LYS A 224 -7.48 -3.27 23.67
C LYS A 224 -7.70 -4.74 23.31
N THR A 225 -6.70 -5.55 23.51
CA THR A 225 -6.85 -7.01 23.52
C THR A 225 -7.78 -7.35 24.68
N ALA A 226 -8.99 -7.80 24.37
CA ALA A 226 -9.87 -8.35 25.37
C ALA A 226 -9.29 -9.71 25.81
N SER A 227 -8.57 -9.70 26.91
CA SER A 227 -8.17 -10.91 27.63
C SER A 227 -9.43 -11.50 28.28
N SER A 228 -10.00 -12.52 27.63
CA SER A 228 -11.04 -13.31 28.28
C SER A 228 -10.37 -14.27 29.25
N THR A 229 -10.29 -13.85 30.51
CA THR A 229 -10.04 -14.76 31.62
C THR A 229 -11.28 -15.62 31.86
N MET A 230 -11.27 -16.83 31.28
CA MET A 230 -12.19 -17.88 31.73
C MET A 230 -11.78 -18.34 33.13
N SER A 231 -12.59 -17.98 34.13
CA SER A 231 -12.54 -18.54 35.48
C SER A 231 -13.22 -19.91 35.45
N PRO A 232 -12.62 -20.98 36.00
CA PRO A 232 -13.29 -22.27 36.13
C PRO A 232 -14.18 -22.25 37.38
N ARG A 233 -15.48 -22.28 37.20
CA ARG A 233 -16.41 -22.57 38.32
C ARG A 233 -16.48 -24.09 38.53
N SER A 234 -15.79 -24.56 39.54
CA SER A 234 -16.02 -25.85 40.17
C SER A 234 -17.40 -25.83 40.88
N ARG A 235 -18.30 -26.73 40.52
CA ARG A 235 -19.41 -27.16 41.38
C ARG A 235 -19.31 -28.65 41.60
N VAL A 236 -18.82 -28.99 42.78
CA VAL A 236 -19.03 -30.29 43.41
C VAL A 236 -20.41 -30.27 44.05
N LYS A 237 -21.22 -31.27 43.79
CA LYS A 237 -22.33 -31.71 44.65
C LYS A 237 -22.32 -33.22 44.73
N THR A 238 -22.15 -33.68 45.92
CA THR A 238 -22.49 -35.01 46.45
C THR A 238 -23.40 -34.80 47.65
N PRO A 239 -24.04 -35.82 48.11
CA PRO A 239 -24.59 -37.06 47.59
C PRO A 239 -26.05 -37.01 47.23
#